data_3a532119f849ea2d89e3ddfa0d245826
#
_entry.id   3a532119f849ea2d89e3ddfa0d245826
#
_cell.length_a   1.000
_cell.length_b   1.000
_cell.length_c   1.000
_cell.angle_alpha   90.00
_cell.angle_beta   90.00
_cell.angle_gamma   90.00
#
_symmetry.space_group_name_H-M   'P 1'
#
loop_
_entity.id
_entity.type
_entity.pdbx_description
1 polymer ?
#
loop_
_entity_poly.entity_id
_entity_poly.type
_entity_poly.pdbx_seq_one_letter_code
_entity_poly.pdbx_strand_id
1 'polypeptide(L)'
;MTLTYSEIMVRYGELSTKGKNRMRFINKLRNNIKDVLSIYPDVKVTFDRDRGHIYLNGTDYEPVAESLKQIFGIQAFSPVYKFEKDVEVLKKAVQDIMTGLYRDGLTFKVTAKRSDHDFVLDSRELNLTLGNAVFDVLPDIKAKMKGPDVNLKVEIRAEAAYISHEEIKGAGGLPVGTAGKGMLMLSGGIDSPVAGYLALKRGVDIEAVHFASPPYTSPGALKKAQDLTRKLTKFGGNIQFIEVPFTEIQEEIKEKAPEAYLMTLTRRFMMRITDRIREERRGLVIINGESLGQVASQTMESMKAINAVTCTPVIRPVVTMDKLEIIDLAQKIDTFDISIQPFEDCCTIFAPDRPKTNPKIKNVEQYERRMDVEALVERAVAGIMVTEITPIEEAQDEVDTLIEDLL
;
A
#
# COMPACT_ATOMS: atom_id res chain seq x y z
N MET A 1 -2.66 3.05 -39.03
CA MET A 1 -3.45 3.60 -37.91
C MET A 1 -2.61 3.43 -36.67
N THR A 2 -2.42 4.46 -35.87
CA THR A 2 -1.78 4.30 -34.55
C THR A 2 -2.74 3.49 -33.69
N LEU A 3 -2.36 2.27 -33.31
CA LEU A 3 -3.16 1.42 -32.43
C LEU A 3 -3.09 2.00 -31.02
N THR A 4 -4.23 2.36 -30.45
CA THR A 4 -4.34 2.82 -29.06
C THR A 4 -5.00 1.75 -28.22
N TYR A 5 -4.56 1.64 -26.96
CA TYR A 5 -5.21 0.74 -26.00
C TYR A 5 -6.67 1.19 -25.75
N SER A 6 -7.60 0.24 -25.76
CA SER A 6 -9.01 0.52 -25.52
C SER A 6 -9.38 0.41 -24.04
N GLU A 7 -8.73 -0.52 -23.34
CA GLU A 7 -8.99 -0.79 -21.93
C GLU A 7 -7.80 -1.46 -21.25
N ILE A 8 -7.82 -1.52 -19.92
CA ILE A 8 -6.89 -2.29 -19.11
C ILE A 8 -7.66 -3.43 -18.44
N MET A 9 -7.16 -4.66 -18.62
CA MET A 9 -7.70 -5.84 -17.93
C MET A 9 -6.95 -6.14 -16.64
N VAL A 10 -7.66 -6.17 -15.51
CA VAL A 10 -7.12 -6.43 -14.16
C VAL A 10 -7.36 -7.88 -13.75
N ARG A 11 -6.33 -8.53 -13.21
CA ARG A 11 -6.37 -9.90 -12.68
C ARG A 11 -6.32 -9.90 -11.16
N TYR A 12 -7.18 -10.69 -10.53
CA TYR A 12 -7.42 -10.68 -9.08
C TYR A 12 -6.43 -11.49 -8.23
N GLY A 13 -5.66 -12.37 -8.82
CA GLY A 13 -4.69 -13.21 -8.11
C GLY A 13 -5.27 -13.97 -6.90
N GLU A 14 -4.75 -13.69 -5.70
CA GLU A 14 -5.14 -14.35 -4.44
C GLU A 14 -6.65 -14.27 -4.15
N LEU A 15 -7.35 -13.27 -4.68
CA LEU A 15 -8.79 -13.10 -4.45
C LEU A 15 -9.62 -14.23 -5.08
N SER A 16 -9.10 -14.88 -6.12
CA SER A 16 -9.77 -16.00 -6.80
C SER A 16 -9.95 -17.21 -5.88
N THR A 17 -9.13 -17.36 -4.84
CA THR A 17 -9.12 -18.49 -3.90
C THR A 17 -9.98 -18.28 -2.65
N LYS A 18 -10.66 -17.13 -2.49
CA LYS A 18 -11.39 -16.75 -1.27
C LYS A 18 -12.76 -17.44 -1.09
N GLY A 19 -13.10 -18.44 -1.90
CA GLY A 19 -14.33 -19.23 -1.76
C GLY A 19 -15.60 -18.35 -1.75
N LYS A 20 -16.49 -18.58 -0.79
CA LYS A 20 -17.77 -17.85 -0.65
C LYS A 20 -17.61 -16.34 -0.43
N ASN A 21 -16.49 -15.89 0.12
CA ASN A 21 -16.22 -14.48 0.39
C ASN A 21 -15.65 -13.72 -0.82
N ARG A 22 -15.36 -14.40 -1.93
CA ARG A 22 -14.71 -13.82 -3.12
C ARG A 22 -15.37 -12.51 -3.58
N MET A 23 -16.70 -12.48 -3.68
CA MET A 23 -17.43 -11.30 -4.15
C MET A 23 -17.24 -10.07 -3.25
N ARG A 24 -17.14 -10.26 -1.93
CA ARG A 24 -16.83 -9.16 -0.99
C ARG A 24 -15.47 -8.53 -1.31
N PHE A 25 -14.44 -9.35 -1.54
CA PHE A 25 -13.10 -8.86 -1.89
C PHE A 25 -13.08 -8.17 -3.25
N ILE A 26 -13.73 -8.76 -4.26
CA ILE A 26 -13.81 -8.17 -5.60
C ILE A 26 -14.54 -6.82 -5.57
N ASN A 27 -15.66 -6.72 -4.85
CA ASN A 27 -16.41 -5.47 -4.72
C ASN A 27 -15.56 -4.39 -4.00
N LYS A 28 -14.82 -4.76 -2.95
CA LYS A 28 -13.93 -3.81 -2.27
C LYS A 28 -12.80 -3.36 -3.20
N LEU A 29 -12.15 -4.27 -3.94
CA LEU A 29 -11.13 -3.92 -4.93
C LEU A 29 -11.70 -2.98 -6.00
N ARG A 30 -12.88 -3.28 -6.54
CA ARG A 30 -13.56 -2.41 -7.52
C ARG A 30 -13.76 -1.00 -6.99
N ASN A 31 -14.21 -0.87 -5.73
CA ASN A 31 -14.45 0.43 -5.12
C ASN A 31 -13.12 1.17 -4.93
N ASN A 32 -12.08 0.52 -4.38
CA ASN A 32 -10.75 1.12 -4.22
C ASN A 32 -10.17 1.60 -5.57
N ILE A 33 -10.35 0.82 -6.66
CA ILE A 33 -9.94 1.25 -8.00
C ILE A 33 -10.75 2.47 -8.46
N LYS A 34 -12.08 2.48 -8.25
CA LYS A 34 -12.92 3.63 -8.62
C LYS A 34 -12.53 4.89 -7.86
N ASP A 35 -12.24 4.76 -6.58
CA ASP A 35 -11.85 5.88 -5.73
C ASP A 35 -10.52 6.50 -6.23
N VAL A 36 -9.51 5.67 -6.49
CA VAL A 36 -8.21 6.13 -7.02
C VAL A 36 -8.33 6.71 -8.43
N LEU A 37 -9.14 6.09 -9.31
CA LEU A 37 -9.30 6.55 -10.69
C LEU A 37 -10.36 7.65 -10.86
N SER A 38 -10.94 8.17 -9.78
CA SER A 38 -11.93 9.26 -9.82
C SER A 38 -11.40 10.58 -10.41
N ILE A 39 -10.09 10.76 -10.38
CA ILE A 39 -9.39 11.89 -11.01
C ILE A 39 -9.42 11.85 -12.55
N TYR A 40 -9.79 10.70 -13.15
CA TYR A 40 -9.93 10.53 -14.59
C TYR A 40 -11.43 10.38 -14.94
N PRO A 41 -12.14 11.46 -15.28
CA PRO A 41 -13.60 11.47 -15.39
C PRO A 41 -14.15 10.56 -16.50
N ASP A 42 -13.37 10.33 -17.56
CA ASP A 42 -13.78 9.51 -18.70
C ASP A 42 -13.53 8.01 -18.48
N VAL A 43 -12.72 7.65 -17.48
CA VAL A 43 -12.38 6.25 -17.18
C VAL A 43 -13.56 5.56 -16.52
N LYS A 44 -13.98 4.43 -17.10
CA LYS A 44 -15.07 3.61 -16.57
C LYS A 44 -14.56 2.27 -16.05
N VAL A 45 -14.91 1.94 -14.81
CA VAL A 45 -14.48 0.71 -14.14
C VAL A 45 -15.67 -0.26 -14.01
N THR A 46 -15.54 -1.45 -14.59
CA THR A 46 -16.49 -2.54 -14.44
C THR A 46 -15.79 -3.82 -14.02
N PHE A 47 -16.50 -4.71 -13.34
CA PHE A 47 -15.95 -5.97 -12.86
C PHE A 47 -16.92 -7.10 -13.19
N ASP A 48 -16.41 -8.14 -13.83
CA ASP A 48 -17.09 -9.39 -13.98
C ASP A 48 -16.63 -10.43 -12.95
N ARG A 49 -17.09 -11.68 -13.12
CA ARG A 49 -16.71 -12.76 -12.20
C ARG A 49 -15.21 -13.04 -12.18
N ASP A 50 -14.52 -12.83 -13.29
CA ASP A 50 -13.15 -13.33 -13.48
C ASP A 50 -12.11 -12.22 -13.62
N ARG A 51 -12.52 -10.98 -13.97
CA ARG A 51 -11.64 -9.86 -14.24
C ARG A 51 -12.26 -8.50 -13.94
N GLY A 52 -11.38 -7.49 -13.78
CA GLY A 52 -11.76 -6.10 -13.85
C GLY A 52 -11.46 -5.53 -15.24
N HIS A 53 -12.34 -4.67 -15.72
CA HIS A 53 -12.20 -3.94 -16.97
C HIS A 53 -12.20 -2.45 -16.68
N ILE A 54 -11.17 -1.77 -17.14
CA ILE A 54 -10.99 -0.33 -17.02
C ILE A 54 -10.96 0.23 -18.43
N TYR A 55 -12.07 0.84 -18.85
CA TYR A 55 -12.21 1.45 -20.17
C TYR A 55 -11.58 2.84 -20.14
N LEU A 56 -10.63 3.09 -21.03
CA LEU A 56 -9.88 4.34 -21.09
C LEU A 56 -10.67 5.49 -21.70
N ASN A 57 -11.57 5.20 -22.68
CA ASN A 57 -12.44 6.16 -23.34
C ASN A 57 -11.73 7.43 -23.83
N GLY A 58 -10.49 7.31 -24.31
CA GLY A 58 -9.68 8.43 -24.79
C GLY A 58 -8.70 8.98 -23.75
N THR A 59 -8.75 8.51 -22.51
CA THR A 59 -7.73 8.86 -21.50
C THR A 59 -6.42 8.14 -21.81
N ASP A 60 -5.29 8.82 -21.60
CA ASP A 60 -3.97 8.25 -21.78
C ASP A 60 -3.76 7.06 -20.82
N TYR A 61 -3.14 6.02 -21.36
CA TYR A 61 -2.92 4.76 -20.65
C TYR A 61 -1.92 4.89 -19.49
N GLU A 62 -0.81 5.58 -19.70
CA GLU A 62 0.33 5.62 -18.79
C GLU A 62 -0.03 6.12 -17.39
N PRO A 63 -0.72 7.27 -17.21
CA PRO A 63 -1.10 7.76 -15.88
C PRO A 63 -2.05 6.81 -15.14
N VAL A 64 -2.99 6.20 -15.88
CA VAL A 64 -3.92 5.21 -15.31
C VAL A 64 -3.17 3.96 -14.85
N ALA A 65 -2.20 3.49 -15.65
CA ALA A 65 -1.37 2.33 -15.31
C ALA A 65 -0.51 2.58 -14.06
N GLU A 66 0.08 3.78 -13.91
CA GLU A 66 0.84 4.14 -12.71
C GLU A 66 -0.04 4.13 -11.46
N SER A 67 -1.24 4.67 -11.54
CA SER A 67 -2.22 4.62 -10.45
C SER A 67 -2.55 3.18 -10.05
N LEU A 68 -2.75 2.27 -11.03
CA LEU A 68 -3.07 0.87 -10.77
C LEU A 68 -1.93 0.07 -10.11
N LYS A 69 -0.67 0.44 -10.35
CA LYS A 69 0.49 -0.21 -9.73
C LYS A 69 0.50 -0.10 -8.21
N GLN A 70 -0.18 0.89 -7.64
CA GLN A 70 -0.19 1.19 -6.21
C GLN A 70 -1.36 0.53 -5.48
N ILE A 71 -2.37 0.01 -6.17
CA ILE A 71 -3.60 -0.52 -5.56
C ILE A 71 -3.41 -1.96 -5.12
N PHE A 72 -3.51 -2.20 -3.81
CA PHE A 72 -3.47 -3.55 -3.26
C PHE A 72 -4.69 -4.37 -3.66
N GLY A 73 -4.45 -5.66 -3.96
CA GLY A 73 -5.42 -6.60 -4.50
C GLY A 73 -5.30 -6.83 -6.01
N ILE A 74 -4.58 -5.97 -6.73
CA ILE A 74 -4.25 -6.18 -8.14
C ILE A 74 -3.01 -7.07 -8.23
N GLN A 75 -3.15 -8.27 -8.78
CA GLN A 75 -2.03 -9.18 -9.00
C GLN A 75 -1.21 -8.79 -10.22
N ALA A 76 -1.90 -8.56 -11.32
CA ALA A 76 -1.35 -8.10 -12.58
C ALA A 76 -2.45 -7.42 -13.39
N PHE A 77 -2.06 -6.59 -14.33
CA PHE A 77 -2.95 -6.02 -15.31
C PHE A 77 -2.29 -5.93 -16.68
N SER A 78 -3.09 -5.84 -17.71
CA SER A 78 -2.61 -5.76 -19.10
C SER A 78 -3.39 -4.72 -19.86
N PRO A 79 -2.72 -3.79 -20.55
CA PRO A 79 -3.39 -2.98 -21.56
C PRO A 79 -3.82 -3.90 -22.71
N VAL A 80 -4.99 -3.66 -23.27
CA VAL A 80 -5.51 -4.48 -24.35
C VAL A 80 -6.07 -3.63 -25.50
N TYR A 81 -5.90 -4.17 -26.68
CA TYR A 81 -6.58 -3.72 -27.87
C TYR A 81 -7.85 -4.55 -28.05
N LYS A 82 -8.96 -3.91 -28.38
CA LYS A 82 -10.25 -4.58 -28.63
C LYS A 82 -10.54 -4.57 -30.10
N PHE A 83 -10.92 -5.73 -30.62
CA PHE A 83 -11.25 -5.96 -32.04
C PHE A 83 -12.55 -6.74 -32.21
N GLU A 84 -13.12 -6.66 -33.39
CA GLU A 84 -14.19 -7.55 -33.82
C GLU A 84 -13.71 -9.00 -33.85
N LYS A 85 -14.65 -9.95 -33.65
CA LYS A 85 -14.37 -11.39 -33.72
C LYS A 85 -14.35 -11.88 -35.15
N ASP A 86 -13.42 -11.39 -35.94
CA ASP A 86 -13.18 -11.76 -37.33
C ASP A 86 -11.73 -12.16 -37.52
N VAL A 87 -11.49 -13.27 -38.24
CA VAL A 87 -10.15 -13.84 -38.40
C VAL A 87 -9.22 -12.90 -39.20
N GLU A 88 -9.75 -12.24 -40.24
CA GLU A 88 -8.92 -11.33 -41.05
C GLU A 88 -8.60 -10.04 -40.29
N VAL A 89 -9.55 -9.53 -39.50
CA VAL A 89 -9.32 -8.39 -38.60
C VAL A 89 -8.23 -8.74 -37.59
N LEU A 90 -8.25 -9.94 -37.01
CA LEU A 90 -7.27 -10.39 -36.04
C LEU A 90 -5.88 -10.62 -36.67
N LYS A 91 -5.81 -11.17 -37.89
CA LYS A 91 -4.55 -11.28 -38.63
C LYS A 91 -3.92 -9.91 -38.83
N LYS A 92 -4.69 -8.94 -39.34
CA LYS A 92 -4.23 -7.57 -39.53
C LYS A 92 -3.77 -6.92 -38.22
N ALA A 93 -4.53 -7.11 -37.15
CA ALA A 93 -4.20 -6.58 -35.84
C ALA A 93 -2.86 -7.11 -35.30
N VAL A 94 -2.61 -8.43 -35.36
CA VAL A 94 -1.33 -9.00 -34.90
C VAL A 94 -0.16 -8.55 -35.78
N GLN A 95 -0.37 -8.37 -37.10
CA GLN A 95 0.61 -7.81 -38.00
C GLN A 95 1.00 -6.38 -37.61
N ASP A 96 0.00 -5.51 -37.40
CA ASP A 96 0.23 -4.10 -37.08
C ASP A 96 0.90 -3.95 -35.71
N ILE A 97 0.45 -4.71 -34.68
CA ILE A 97 1.07 -4.72 -33.35
C ILE A 97 2.52 -5.18 -33.43
N MET A 98 2.80 -6.32 -34.11
CA MET A 98 4.13 -6.87 -34.17
C MET A 98 5.08 -6.01 -35.01
N THR A 99 4.59 -5.37 -36.06
CA THR A 99 5.38 -4.42 -36.87
C THR A 99 5.79 -3.21 -35.99
N GLY A 100 4.90 -2.72 -35.13
CA GLY A 100 5.20 -1.62 -34.21
C GLY A 100 6.20 -1.98 -33.11
N LEU A 101 6.27 -3.27 -32.72
CA LEU A 101 7.15 -3.76 -31.66
C LEU A 101 8.48 -4.31 -32.18
N TYR A 102 8.57 -4.53 -33.49
CA TYR A 102 9.73 -5.24 -34.12
C TYR A 102 11.04 -4.50 -33.90
N ARG A 103 12.05 -5.27 -33.56
CA ARG A 103 13.47 -4.90 -33.53
C ARG A 103 14.30 -6.15 -33.86
N ASP A 104 15.48 -5.96 -34.37
CA ASP A 104 16.36 -7.07 -34.76
C ASP A 104 16.58 -8.05 -33.59
N GLY A 105 16.42 -9.33 -33.88
CA GLY A 105 16.60 -10.40 -32.92
C GLY A 105 15.39 -10.65 -31.98
N LEU A 106 14.30 -9.87 -32.11
CA LEU A 106 13.09 -10.06 -31.33
C LEU A 106 12.51 -11.47 -31.58
N THR A 107 12.13 -12.12 -30.49
CA THR A 107 11.42 -13.40 -30.54
C THR A 107 9.97 -13.22 -30.06
N PHE A 108 9.04 -13.97 -30.66
CA PHE A 108 7.64 -13.87 -30.34
C PHE A 108 6.95 -15.21 -30.14
N LYS A 109 5.76 -15.13 -29.58
CA LYS A 109 4.81 -16.23 -29.47
C LYS A 109 3.39 -15.68 -29.52
N VAL A 110 2.47 -16.44 -30.14
CA VAL A 110 1.03 -16.22 -29.99
C VAL A 110 0.49 -17.22 -28.96
N THR A 111 -0.32 -16.73 -28.03
CA THR A 111 -1.02 -17.55 -27.04
C THR A 111 -2.51 -17.20 -27.08
N ALA A 112 -3.28 -18.00 -27.81
CA ALA A 112 -4.71 -17.79 -27.94
C ALA A 112 -5.49 -18.57 -26.87
N LYS A 113 -6.53 -17.94 -26.34
CA LYS A 113 -7.55 -18.55 -25.47
C LYS A 113 -8.93 -18.25 -26.03
N ARG A 114 -9.68 -19.31 -26.34
CA ARG A 114 -11.06 -19.19 -26.78
C ARG A 114 -12.01 -19.50 -25.64
N SER A 115 -12.77 -18.50 -25.19
CA SER A 115 -13.86 -18.63 -24.22
C SER A 115 -15.22 -18.66 -24.90
N ASP A 116 -15.31 -18.12 -26.11
CA ASP A 116 -16.47 -18.20 -26.99
C ASP A 116 -16.36 -19.44 -27.89
N HIS A 117 -17.17 -20.45 -27.62
CA HIS A 117 -17.14 -21.72 -28.36
C HIS A 117 -17.77 -21.64 -29.75
N ASP A 118 -18.49 -20.56 -30.04
CA ASP A 118 -19.11 -20.33 -31.36
C ASP A 118 -18.15 -19.70 -32.37
N PHE A 119 -16.97 -19.27 -31.93
CA PHE A 119 -15.95 -18.74 -32.85
C PHE A 119 -15.35 -19.84 -33.74
N VAL A 120 -15.16 -19.54 -35.02
CA VAL A 120 -14.83 -20.49 -36.08
C VAL A 120 -13.55 -21.30 -35.87
N LEU A 121 -12.53 -20.70 -35.23
CA LEU A 121 -11.24 -21.35 -34.96
C LEU A 121 -11.10 -21.73 -33.47
N ASP A 122 -10.52 -22.89 -33.22
CA ASP A 122 -10.12 -23.25 -31.87
C ASP A 122 -8.82 -22.53 -31.43
N SER A 123 -8.41 -22.70 -30.16
CA SER A 123 -7.21 -22.03 -29.63
C SER A 123 -5.92 -22.45 -30.33
N ARG A 124 -5.84 -23.70 -30.82
CA ARG A 124 -4.66 -24.20 -31.52
C ARG A 124 -4.59 -23.65 -32.94
N GLU A 125 -5.71 -23.66 -33.63
CA GLU A 125 -5.86 -23.08 -34.95
C GLU A 125 -5.58 -21.58 -34.95
N LEU A 126 -6.08 -20.84 -33.94
CA LEU A 126 -5.78 -19.44 -33.75
C LEU A 126 -4.28 -19.18 -33.54
N ASN A 127 -3.61 -19.98 -32.72
CA ASN A 127 -2.16 -19.84 -32.54
C ASN A 127 -1.39 -19.97 -33.84
N LEU A 128 -1.76 -20.96 -34.67
CA LEU A 128 -1.09 -21.19 -35.97
C LEU A 128 -1.45 -20.09 -36.98
N THR A 129 -2.71 -19.75 -37.13
CA THR A 129 -3.19 -18.77 -38.09
C THR A 129 -2.60 -17.39 -37.82
N LEU A 130 -2.65 -16.94 -36.56
CA LEU A 130 -2.14 -15.62 -36.18
C LEU A 130 -0.61 -15.59 -36.13
N GLY A 131 0.02 -16.71 -35.77
CA GLY A 131 1.47 -16.84 -35.85
C GLY A 131 2.00 -16.74 -37.29
N ASN A 132 1.33 -17.42 -38.24
CA ASN A 132 1.66 -17.34 -39.66
C ASN A 132 1.46 -15.91 -40.21
N ALA A 133 0.36 -15.25 -39.81
CA ALA A 133 0.13 -13.87 -40.23
C ALA A 133 1.24 -12.91 -39.79
N VAL A 134 1.91 -13.14 -38.66
CA VAL A 134 3.11 -12.36 -38.26
C VAL A 134 4.27 -12.64 -39.19
N PHE A 135 4.52 -13.90 -39.57
CA PHE A 135 5.60 -14.25 -40.55
C PHE A 135 5.39 -13.66 -41.93
N ASP A 136 4.12 -13.47 -42.36
CA ASP A 136 3.80 -12.88 -43.67
C ASP A 136 4.34 -11.44 -43.79
N VAL A 137 4.45 -10.69 -42.68
CA VAL A 137 4.95 -9.29 -42.68
C VAL A 137 6.34 -9.15 -42.08
N LEU A 138 6.79 -10.10 -41.26
CA LEU A 138 8.08 -10.13 -40.59
C LEU A 138 8.77 -11.50 -40.82
N PRO A 139 9.25 -11.80 -42.02
CA PRO A 139 9.74 -13.15 -42.35
C PRO A 139 10.99 -13.58 -41.56
N ASP A 140 11.79 -12.62 -41.08
CA ASP A 140 13.02 -12.88 -40.32
C ASP A 140 12.81 -13.03 -38.82
N ILE A 141 11.59 -12.78 -38.31
CA ILE A 141 11.28 -12.92 -36.87
C ILE A 141 11.30 -14.40 -36.44
N LYS A 142 11.75 -14.67 -35.24
CA LYS A 142 11.81 -16.05 -34.71
C LYS A 142 10.71 -16.32 -33.69
N ALA A 143 9.99 -17.43 -33.88
CA ALA A 143 9.10 -17.94 -32.88
C ALA A 143 9.86 -18.64 -31.75
N LYS A 144 9.54 -18.34 -30.48
CA LYS A 144 10.14 -18.96 -29.29
C LYS A 144 9.08 -19.36 -28.28
N MET A 145 8.92 -20.66 -28.07
CA MET A 145 7.83 -21.20 -27.24
C MET A 145 8.01 -20.95 -25.73
N LYS A 146 9.26 -20.86 -25.25
CA LYS A 146 9.58 -20.63 -23.84
C LYS A 146 10.39 -19.33 -23.71
N GLY A 147 9.86 -18.39 -22.91
CA GLY A 147 10.51 -17.09 -22.68
C GLY A 147 10.69 -16.27 -23.96
N PRO A 148 9.65 -16.04 -24.79
CA PRO A 148 9.71 -15.10 -25.89
C PRO A 148 9.88 -13.67 -25.36
N ASP A 149 10.44 -12.78 -26.18
CA ASP A 149 10.51 -11.36 -25.84
C ASP A 149 9.10 -10.73 -25.88
N VAL A 150 8.26 -11.15 -26.85
CA VAL A 150 6.86 -10.73 -26.95
C VAL A 150 5.94 -11.94 -26.97
N ASN A 151 4.96 -11.98 -26.05
CA ASN A 151 3.89 -12.97 -26.08
C ASN A 151 2.56 -12.28 -26.39
N LEU A 152 2.12 -12.37 -27.64
CA LEU A 152 0.79 -11.91 -28.04
C LEU A 152 -0.29 -12.82 -27.43
N LYS A 153 -0.96 -12.34 -26.41
CA LYS A 153 -2.10 -13.04 -25.80
C LYS A 153 -3.37 -12.60 -26.51
N VAL A 154 -4.03 -13.54 -27.17
CA VAL A 154 -5.30 -13.32 -27.88
C VAL A 154 -6.43 -14.03 -27.16
N GLU A 155 -7.42 -13.29 -26.70
CA GLU A 155 -8.59 -13.83 -26.01
C GLU A 155 -9.86 -13.58 -26.81
N ILE A 156 -10.50 -14.67 -27.27
CA ILE A 156 -11.80 -14.59 -27.93
C ILE A 156 -12.90 -14.79 -26.87
N ARG A 157 -13.70 -13.75 -26.67
CA ARG A 157 -14.83 -13.73 -25.74
C ARG A 157 -16.16 -13.54 -26.50
N ALA A 158 -17.27 -13.65 -25.78
CA ALA A 158 -18.60 -13.51 -26.40
C ALA A 158 -18.77 -12.17 -27.12
N GLU A 159 -18.31 -11.07 -26.50
CA GLU A 159 -18.54 -9.70 -26.97
C GLU A 159 -17.49 -9.18 -27.96
N ALA A 160 -16.23 -9.65 -27.88
CA ALA A 160 -15.12 -9.13 -28.70
C ALA A 160 -13.89 -10.05 -28.62
N ALA A 161 -12.88 -9.74 -29.44
CA ALA A 161 -11.53 -10.28 -29.34
C ALA A 161 -10.60 -9.23 -28.67
N TYR A 162 -9.72 -9.70 -27.78
CA TYR A 162 -8.78 -8.87 -27.05
C TYR A 162 -7.35 -9.33 -27.31
N ILE A 163 -6.46 -8.40 -27.64
CA ILE A 163 -5.04 -8.68 -27.85
C ILE A 163 -4.23 -7.87 -26.84
N SER A 164 -3.32 -8.53 -26.12
CA SER A 164 -2.34 -7.89 -25.25
C SER A 164 -0.97 -8.49 -25.46
N HIS A 165 0.08 -7.70 -25.29
CA HIS A 165 1.48 -8.15 -25.35
C HIS A 165 2.25 -7.87 -24.07
N GLU A 166 1.68 -7.10 -23.18
CA GLU A 166 2.26 -6.75 -21.88
C GLU A 166 1.48 -7.33 -20.73
N GLU A 167 2.18 -7.70 -19.68
CA GLU A 167 1.60 -8.03 -18.38
C GLU A 167 2.37 -7.30 -17.30
N ILE A 168 1.74 -6.31 -16.70
CA ILE A 168 2.33 -5.47 -15.68
C ILE A 168 1.97 -6.03 -14.33
N LYS A 169 2.99 -6.24 -13.47
CA LYS A 169 2.80 -6.72 -12.12
C LYS A 169 2.18 -5.62 -11.26
N GLY A 170 1.05 -5.91 -10.60
CA GLY A 170 0.42 -5.02 -9.64
C GLY A 170 1.04 -5.10 -8.23
N ALA A 171 0.48 -4.35 -7.28
CA ALA A 171 0.93 -4.32 -5.89
C ALA A 171 0.76 -5.65 -5.14
N GLY A 172 -0.11 -6.52 -5.64
CA GLY A 172 -0.47 -7.78 -4.95
C GLY A 172 -1.24 -7.55 -3.66
N GLY A 173 -1.17 -8.49 -2.73
CA GLY A 173 -1.84 -8.37 -1.43
C GLY A 173 -3.36 -8.49 -1.47
N LEU A 174 -4.03 -7.84 -0.51
CA LEU A 174 -5.49 -7.82 -0.36
C LEU A 174 -6.02 -6.39 -0.48
N PRO A 175 -7.23 -6.17 -1.00
CA PRO A 175 -7.83 -4.84 -1.07
C PRO A 175 -7.95 -4.23 0.33
N VAL A 176 -7.48 -2.99 0.50
CA VAL A 176 -7.55 -2.26 1.76
C VAL A 176 -9.00 -2.19 2.27
N GLY A 177 -9.19 -2.39 3.57
CA GLY A 177 -10.49 -2.46 4.23
C GLY A 177 -11.12 -3.86 4.26
N THR A 178 -10.48 -4.90 3.68
CA THR A 178 -11.01 -6.27 3.74
C THR A 178 -10.67 -7.01 5.04
N ALA A 179 -9.59 -6.61 5.74
CA ALA A 179 -9.15 -7.19 7.01
C ALA A 179 -9.61 -6.42 8.25
N GLY A 180 -10.42 -5.37 8.07
CA GLY A 180 -10.86 -4.48 9.16
C GLY A 180 -9.92 -3.29 9.37
N LYS A 181 -10.18 -2.52 10.45
CA LYS A 181 -9.45 -1.30 10.79
C LYS A 181 -8.39 -1.55 11.87
N GLY A 182 -7.24 -0.88 11.76
CA GLY A 182 -6.17 -0.91 12.76
C GLY A 182 -5.62 0.48 13.05
N MET A 183 -5.15 0.70 14.30
CA MET A 183 -4.49 1.93 14.71
C MET A 183 -2.98 1.77 14.55
N LEU A 184 -2.40 2.52 13.62
CA LEU A 184 -0.96 2.57 13.40
C LEU A 184 -0.32 3.60 14.34
N MET A 185 0.49 3.16 15.28
CA MET A 185 1.34 4.05 16.06
C MET A 185 2.46 4.58 15.16
N LEU A 186 2.26 5.77 14.63
CA LEU A 186 3.17 6.38 13.66
C LEU A 186 4.15 7.33 14.34
N SER A 187 5.43 7.04 14.20
CA SER A 187 6.54 7.93 14.55
C SER A 187 7.13 8.57 13.30
N GLY A 188 8.01 9.56 13.46
CA GLY A 188 8.81 10.13 12.36
C GLY A 188 9.96 9.23 11.89
N GLY A 189 10.14 8.04 12.47
CA GLY A 189 11.20 7.09 12.10
C GLY A 189 10.86 6.24 10.88
N ILE A 190 11.87 5.48 10.41
CA ILE A 190 11.82 4.66 9.19
C ILE A 190 10.83 3.49 9.32
N ASP A 191 10.73 2.87 10.51
CA ASP A 191 10.12 1.55 10.70
C ASP A 191 8.57 1.61 10.70
N SER A 192 7.98 2.67 11.28
CA SER A 192 6.53 2.76 11.44
C SER A 192 5.76 2.98 10.11
N PRO A 193 6.23 3.80 9.15
CA PRO A 193 5.60 3.87 7.83
C PRO A 193 5.66 2.55 7.06
N VAL A 194 6.79 1.84 7.15
CA VAL A 194 6.95 0.51 6.54
C VAL A 194 5.96 -0.49 7.16
N ALA A 195 5.78 -0.46 8.48
CA ALA A 195 4.76 -1.29 9.15
C ALA A 195 3.35 -0.95 8.67
N GLY A 196 3.03 0.33 8.50
CA GLY A 196 1.76 0.80 7.94
C GLY A 196 1.53 0.27 6.51
N TYR A 197 2.52 0.40 5.64
CA TYR A 197 2.48 -0.14 4.28
C TYR A 197 2.22 -1.64 4.25
N LEU A 198 2.93 -2.41 5.09
CA LEU A 198 2.75 -3.86 5.15
C LEU A 198 1.36 -4.26 5.68
N ALA A 199 0.80 -3.50 6.61
CA ALA A 199 -0.57 -3.69 7.10
C ALA A 199 -1.61 -3.39 6.00
N LEU A 200 -1.48 -2.26 5.30
CA LEU A 200 -2.29 -1.91 4.12
C LEU A 200 -2.25 -3.01 3.07
N LYS A 201 -1.06 -3.56 2.77
CA LYS A 201 -0.87 -4.67 1.82
C LYS A 201 -1.62 -5.94 2.21
N ARG A 202 -1.89 -6.15 3.50
CA ARG A 202 -2.71 -7.26 4.00
C ARG A 202 -4.19 -6.91 4.16
N GLY A 203 -4.61 -5.76 3.62
CA GLY A 203 -6.01 -5.35 3.57
C GLY A 203 -6.51 -4.66 4.83
N VAL A 204 -5.63 -4.28 5.75
CA VAL A 204 -6.01 -3.49 6.93
C VAL A 204 -6.24 -2.06 6.50
N ASP A 205 -7.36 -1.49 6.91
CA ASP A 205 -7.64 -0.06 6.85
C ASP A 205 -6.97 0.60 8.06
N ILE A 206 -6.07 1.56 7.86
CA ILE A 206 -5.30 2.15 8.95
C ILE A 206 -5.75 3.58 9.28
N GLU A 207 -5.71 3.91 10.56
CA GLU A 207 -5.69 5.28 11.06
C GLU A 207 -4.35 5.50 11.77
N ALA A 208 -3.69 6.63 11.52
CA ALA A 208 -2.37 6.94 12.06
C ALA A 208 -2.50 7.67 13.41
N VAL A 209 -1.91 7.13 14.46
CA VAL A 209 -1.86 7.73 15.80
C VAL A 209 -0.45 8.24 16.06
N HIS A 210 -0.30 9.56 16.16
CA HIS A 210 0.97 10.24 16.41
C HIS A 210 0.94 10.94 17.76
N PHE A 211 2.02 10.79 18.54
CA PHE A 211 2.16 11.40 19.86
C PHE A 211 3.01 12.65 19.75
N ALA A 212 2.45 13.81 20.08
CA ALA A 212 3.11 15.11 20.05
C ALA A 212 3.36 15.63 21.47
N SER A 213 4.54 16.19 21.70
CA SER A 213 4.95 16.71 23.01
C SER A 213 5.52 18.13 22.90
N PRO A 214 4.74 19.12 22.45
CA PRO A 214 5.18 20.51 22.47
C PRO A 214 5.38 20.99 23.91
N PRO A 215 6.37 21.88 24.23
CA PRO A 215 7.32 22.47 23.29
C PRO A 215 8.55 21.59 22.98
N TYR A 216 8.61 20.38 23.52
CA TYR A 216 9.77 19.48 23.37
C TYR A 216 9.87 18.93 21.94
N THR A 217 8.74 18.59 21.29
CA THR A 217 8.72 18.29 19.86
C THR A 217 8.45 19.56 19.04
N SER A 218 9.15 19.71 17.93
CA SER A 218 8.98 20.85 17.03
C SER A 218 7.76 20.68 16.11
N PRO A 219 7.20 21.79 15.57
CA PRO A 219 6.21 21.71 14.51
C PRO A 219 6.69 20.90 13.29
N GLY A 220 8.00 20.91 13.00
CA GLY A 220 8.60 20.10 11.93
C GLY A 220 8.49 18.59 12.18
N ALA A 221 8.52 18.14 13.45
CA ALA A 221 8.28 16.72 13.76
C ALA A 221 6.84 16.28 13.46
N LEU A 222 5.86 17.14 13.76
CA LEU A 222 4.47 16.90 13.43
C LEU A 222 4.26 16.86 11.91
N LYS A 223 4.76 17.87 11.18
CA LYS A 223 4.70 17.92 9.72
C LYS A 223 5.33 16.67 9.10
N LYS A 224 6.50 16.26 9.56
CA LYS A 224 7.17 15.02 9.14
C LYS A 224 6.27 13.79 9.26
N ALA A 225 5.55 13.63 10.38
CA ALA A 225 4.63 12.51 10.58
C ALA A 225 3.41 12.59 9.64
N GLN A 226 2.89 13.80 9.38
CA GLN A 226 1.82 14.02 8.41
C GLN A 226 2.28 13.70 6.98
N ASP A 227 3.49 14.11 6.59
CA ASP A 227 4.08 13.83 5.27
C ASP A 227 4.31 12.32 5.07
N LEU A 228 4.77 11.60 6.10
CA LEU A 228 4.87 10.15 6.09
C LEU A 228 3.49 9.48 5.93
N THR A 229 2.46 10.01 6.60
CA THR A 229 1.07 9.54 6.42
C THR A 229 0.60 9.77 5.00
N ARG A 230 0.91 10.94 4.42
CA ARG A 230 0.56 11.28 3.03
C ARG A 230 1.18 10.30 2.03
N LYS A 231 2.44 9.88 2.23
CA LYS A 231 3.03 8.82 1.39
C LYS A 231 2.26 7.50 1.46
N LEU A 232 1.68 7.16 2.61
CA LEU A 232 0.87 5.94 2.77
C LEU A 232 -0.51 6.05 2.10
N THR A 233 -1.05 7.25 1.92
CA THR A 233 -2.34 7.44 1.24
C THR A 233 -2.33 6.96 -0.21
N LYS A 234 -1.17 6.93 -0.87
CA LYS A 234 -1.00 6.37 -2.23
C LYS A 234 -1.47 4.91 -2.31
N PHE A 235 -1.38 4.18 -1.20
CA PHE A 235 -1.72 2.75 -1.11
C PHE A 235 -3.04 2.48 -0.40
N GLY A 236 -3.44 3.35 0.52
CA GLY A 236 -4.59 3.15 1.41
C GLY A 236 -5.80 4.03 1.11
N GLY A 237 -5.66 5.05 0.27
CA GLY A 237 -6.62 6.14 0.16
C GLY A 237 -6.51 7.10 1.34
N ASN A 238 -7.57 7.87 1.61
CA ASN A 238 -7.57 8.83 2.72
C ASN A 238 -7.28 8.15 4.06
N ILE A 239 -6.41 8.75 4.87
CA ILE A 239 -6.02 8.24 6.19
C ILE A 239 -6.34 9.29 7.24
N GLN A 240 -7.04 8.89 8.31
CA GLN A 240 -7.26 9.74 9.47
C GLN A 240 -5.97 9.80 10.29
N PHE A 241 -5.41 10.99 10.45
CA PHE A 241 -4.25 11.27 11.28
C PHE A 241 -4.73 11.81 12.63
N ILE A 242 -4.36 11.12 13.70
CA ILE A 242 -4.78 11.39 15.06
C ILE A 242 -3.55 11.88 15.84
N GLU A 243 -3.51 13.17 16.09
CA GLU A 243 -2.52 13.78 16.96
C GLU A 243 -2.94 13.67 18.42
N VAL A 244 -2.06 13.10 19.25
CA VAL A 244 -2.31 12.88 20.68
C VAL A 244 -1.41 13.81 21.48
N PRO A 245 -1.96 14.71 22.35
CA PRO A 245 -1.15 15.52 23.27
C PRO A 245 -0.52 14.60 24.31
N PHE A 246 0.80 14.63 24.42
CA PHE A 246 1.53 13.66 25.23
C PHE A 246 2.49 14.29 26.25
N THR A 247 2.66 15.61 26.24
CA THR A 247 3.60 16.36 27.10
C THR A 247 3.37 16.10 28.59
N GLU A 248 2.13 16.26 29.08
CA GLU A 248 1.78 16.07 30.49
C GLU A 248 2.20 14.68 30.99
N ILE A 249 1.95 13.65 30.20
CA ILE A 249 2.30 12.27 30.54
C ILE A 249 3.81 12.08 30.63
N GLN A 250 4.56 12.65 29.72
CA GLN A 250 6.03 12.55 29.74
C GLN A 250 6.64 13.26 30.94
N GLU A 251 6.14 14.44 31.30
CA GLU A 251 6.58 15.17 32.48
C GLU A 251 6.26 14.40 33.76
N GLU A 252 5.05 13.86 33.87
CA GLU A 252 4.62 13.03 35.00
C GLU A 252 5.48 11.77 35.17
N ILE A 253 5.80 11.08 34.04
CA ILE A 253 6.69 9.92 34.07
C ILE A 253 8.09 10.31 34.51
N LYS A 254 8.62 11.42 34.00
CA LYS A 254 9.96 11.91 34.34
C LYS A 254 10.09 12.28 35.81
N GLU A 255 9.05 12.88 36.41
CA GLU A 255 9.03 13.26 37.82
C GLU A 255 8.94 12.05 38.76
N LYS A 256 8.09 11.05 38.41
CA LYS A 256 7.68 10.00 39.36
C LYS A 256 8.35 8.65 39.14
N ALA A 257 9.08 8.45 38.05
CA ALA A 257 9.71 7.18 37.74
C ALA A 257 11.25 7.27 37.65
N PRO A 258 11.94 6.17 37.94
CA PRO A 258 13.40 6.10 37.73
C PRO A 258 13.71 6.22 36.23
N GLU A 259 14.75 6.97 35.92
CA GLU A 259 15.21 7.24 34.55
C GLU A 259 15.30 6.00 33.67
N ALA A 260 15.87 4.91 34.17
CA ALA A 260 15.99 3.65 33.43
C ALA A 260 14.66 3.05 32.96
N TYR A 261 13.51 3.45 33.52
CA TYR A 261 12.17 2.95 33.19
C TYR A 261 11.34 3.90 32.32
N LEU A 262 11.84 5.12 32.03
CA LEU A 262 11.09 6.13 31.27
C LEU A 262 10.58 5.59 29.94
N MET A 263 11.43 4.96 29.16
CA MET A 263 11.05 4.38 27.85
C MET A 263 9.95 3.33 27.96
N THR A 264 10.02 2.45 28.95
CA THR A 264 9.02 1.40 29.16
C THR A 264 7.68 2.00 29.54
N LEU A 265 7.65 2.95 30.46
CA LEU A 265 6.45 3.62 30.93
C LEU A 265 5.80 4.46 29.82
N THR A 266 6.60 5.27 29.12
CA THR A 266 6.16 6.05 27.96
C THR A 266 5.42 5.16 26.94
N ARG A 267 6.02 4.04 26.55
CA ARG A 267 5.40 3.13 25.59
C ARG A 267 4.15 2.41 26.13
N ARG A 268 4.09 2.17 27.44
CA ARG A 268 2.89 1.62 28.08
C ARG A 268 1.71 2.62 28.03
N PHE A 269 1.97 3.90 28.30
CA PHE A 269 0.96 4.96 28.15
C PHE A 269 0.52 5.10 26.69
N MET A 270 1.44 5.14 25.73
CA MET A 270 1.11 5.17 24.32
C MET A 270 0.23 3.99 23.91
N MET A 271 0.54 2.80 24.41
CA MET A 271 -0.25 1.59 24.12
C MET A 271 -1.68 1.69 24.69
N ARG A 272 -1.86 2.17 25.95
CA ARG A 272 -3.19 2.37 26.56
C ARG A 272 -4.01 3.40 25.79
N ILE A 273 -3.40 4.54 25.45
CA ILE A 273 -4.07 5.62 24.70
C ILE A 273 -4.47 5.11 23.33
N THR A 274 -3.57 4.45 22.61
CA THR A 274 -3.88 3.88 21.30
C THR A 274 -5.01 2.85 21.39
N ASP A 275 -5.03 2.03 22.45
CA ASP A 275 -6.08 1.03 22.65
C ASP A 275 -7.44 1.68 22.94
N ARG A 276 -7.47 2.76 23.72
CA ARG A 276 -8.70 3.54 23.98
C ARG A 276 -9.22 4.20 22.69
N ILE A 277 -8.35 4.85 21.93
CA ILE A 277 -8.67 5.42 20.60
C ILE A 277 -9.18 4.33 19.66
N ARG A 278 -8.52 3.17 19.62
CA ARG A 278 -8.95 2.01 18.84
C ARG A 278 -10.39 1.61 19.17
N GLU A 279 -10.72 1.52 20.44
CA GLU A 279 -12.05 1.12 20.89
C GLU A 279 -13.11 2.12 20.43
N GLU A 280 -12.91 3.41 20.68
CA GLU A 280 -13.83 4.48 20.27
C GLU A 280 -14.01 4.54 18.74
N ARG A 281 -12.95 4.30 17.99
CA ARG A 281 -12.94 4.33 16.51
C ARG A 281 -13.24 2.97 15.87
N ARG A 282 -13.60 1.97 16.68
CA ARG A 282 -13.96 0.61 16.24
C ARG A 282 -12.84 -0.10 15.47
N GLY A 283 -11.61 0.14 15.82
CA GLY A 283 -10.45 -0.60 15.34
C GLY A 283 -10.38 -2.00 15.97
N LEU A 284 -9.73 -2.94 15.29
CA LEU A 284 -9.60 -4.32 15.75
C LEU A 284 -8.22 -4.62 16.34
N VAL A 285 -7.21 -3.89 15.91
CA VAL A 285 -5.79 -4.15 16.22
C VAL A 285 -5.02 -2.86 16.40
N ILE A 286 -3.91 -2.95 17.12
CA ILE A 286 -2.85 -1.93 17.16
C ILE A 286 -1.73 -2.40 16.22
N ILE A 287 -1.10 -1.46 15.52
CA ILE A 287 0.02 -1.73 14.60
C ILE A 287 1.17 -0.84 15.02
N ASN A 288 2.37 -1.39 15.13
CA ASN A 288 3.58 -0.60 15.37
C ASN A 288 4.78 -1.08 14.54
N GLY A 289 5.81 -0.24 14.45
CA GLY A 289 7.03 -0.48 13.69
C GLY A 289 8.18 -1.06 14.55
N GLU A 290 7.88 -1.81 15.61
CA GLU A 290 8.94 -2.42 16.43
C GLU A 290 9.64 -3.55 15.68
N SER A 291 11.00 -3.49 15.62
CA SER A 291 11.86 -4.57 15.14
C SER A 291 12.72 -5.09 16.29
N LEU A 292 12.88 -6.40 16.38
CA LEU A 292 13.53 -7.05 17.49
C LEU A 292 15.02 -6.68 17.56
N GLY A 293 15.46 -6.18 18.73
CA GLY A 293 16.87 -5.91 18.98
C GLY A 293 17.45 -4.63 18.41
N GLN A 294 16.66 -3.78 17.74
CA GLN A 294 17.18 -2.51 17.20
C GLN A 294 17.50 -1.49 18.30
N VAL A 295 16.63 -1.36 19.30
CA VAL A 295 16.81 -0.44 20.44
C VAL A 295 16.43 -1.10 21.75
N ALA A 296 16.80 -0.50 22.88
CA ALA A 296 16.61 -1.06 24.22
C ALA A 296 15.15 -1.41 24.58
N SER A 297 14.18 -0.67 24.03
CA SER A 297 12.74 -0.95 24.22
C SER A 297 12.20 -2.09 23.35
N GLN A 298 13.02 -2.58 22.41
CA GLN A 298 12.63 -3.62 21.43
C GLN A 298 13.24 -4.99 21.76
N THR A 299 13.57 -5.25 23.02
CA THR A 299 13.85 -6.61 23.52
C THR A 299 12.54 -7.36 23.78
N MET A 300 12.56 -8.69 23.79
CA MET A 300 11.35 -9.47 24.09
C MET A 300 10.79 -9.17 25.47
N GLU A 301 11.65 -8.93 26.45
CA GLU A 301 11.28 -8.59 27.83
C GLU A 301 10.60 -7.21 27.87
N SER A 302 11.16 -6.21 27.15
CA SER A 302 10.56 -4.88 27.05
C SER A 302 9.22 -4.94 26.34
N MET A 303 9.13 -5.62 25.20
CA MET A 303 7.87 -5.82 24.48
C MET A 303 6.80 -6.52 25.33
N LYS A 304 7.20 -7.54 26.12
CA LYS A 304 6.29 -8.21 27.05
C LYS A 304 5.77 -7.26 28.12
N ALA A 305 6.64 -6.43 28.70
CA ALA A 305 6.25 -5.48 29.75
C ALA A 305 5.36 -4.36 29.20
N ILE A 306 5.67 -3.87 27.99
CA ILE A 306 4.88 -2.86 27.27
C ILE A 306 3.50 -3.41 26.89
N ASN A 307 3.45 -4.61 26.34
CA ASN A 307 2.19 -5.20 25.86
C ASN A 307 1.25 -5.63 27.00
N ALA A 308 1.75 -5.77 28.24
CA ALA A 308 0.96 -6.22 29.38
C ALA A 308 -0.21 -5.28 29.78
N VAL A 309 -0.32 -4.10 29.17
CA VAL A 309 -1.39 -3.12 29.43
C VAL A 309 -2.63 -3.30 28.54
N THR A 310 -2.57 -4.16 27.55
CA THR A 310 -3.69 -4.42 26.63
C THR A 310 -3.77 -5.90 26.26
N CYS A 311 -5.01 -6.38 26.06
CA CYS A 311 -5.31 -7.69 25.46
C CYS A 311 -5.58 -7.59 23.96
N THR A 312 -5.58 -6.40 23.38
CA THR A 312 -5.77 -6.17 21.94
C THR A 312 -4.59 -6.75 21.16
N PRO A 313 -4.83 -7.45 20.05
CA PRO A 313 -3.75 -7.94 19.21
C PRO A 313 -2.87 -6.78 18.71
N VAL A 314 -1.55 -6.89 18.92
CA VAL A 314 -0.56 -5.95 18.42
C VAL A 314 0.19 -6.58 17.25
N ILE A 315 -0.04 -6.03 16.06
CA ILE A 315 0.62 -6.48 14.83
C ILE A 315 1.93 -5.71 14.68
N ARG A 316 3.03 -6.44 14.51
CA ARG A 316 4.39 -5.91 14.32
C ARG A 316 4.94 -6.40 12.98
N PRO A 317 4.58 -5.77 11.86
CA PRO A 317 4.91 -6.30 10.53
C PRO A 317 6.40 -6.42 10.26
N VAL A 318 7.24 -5.61 10.91
CA VAL A 318 8.69 -5.54 10.72
C VAL A 318 9.49 -6.22 11.84
N VAL A 319 8.83 -6.96 12.75
CA VAL A 319 9.48 -7.49 13.97
C VAL A 319 10.67 -8.43 13.71
N THR A 320 10.68 -9.12 12.59
CA THR A 320 11.74 -10.07 12.19
C THR A 320 12.64 -9.53 11.07
N MET A 321 12.42 -8.30 10.62
CA MET A 321 13.21 -7.70 9.56
C MET A 321 14.46 -7.02 10.11
N ASP A 322 15.56 -7.12 9.39
CA ASP A 322 16.75 -6.34 9.69
C ASP A 322 16.63 -4.89 9.19
N LYS A 323 17.59 -4.04 9.57
CA LYS A 323 17.53 -2.61 9.24
C LYS A 323 17.61 -2.34 7.74
N LEU A 324 18.36 -3.15 7.00
CA LEU A 324 18.52 -2.95 5.56
C LEU A 324 17.24 -3.33 4.82
N GLU A 325 16.59 -4.44 5.19
CA GLU A 325 15.30 -4.84 4.62
C GLU A 325 14.22 -3.76 4.81
N ILE A 326 14.21 -3.10 6.00
CA ILE A 326 13.27 -2.02 6.29
C ILE A 326 13.61 -0.77 5.46
N ILE A 327 14.89 -0.43 5.31
CA ILE A 327 15.36 0.71 4.49
C ILE A 327 14.99 0.50 3.02
N ASP A 328 15.21 -0.70 2.47
CA ASP A 328 14.85 -1.02 1.09
C ASP A 328 13.35 -0.80 0.83
N LEU A 329 12.51 -1.21 1.79
CA LEU A 329 11.06 -0.95 1.70
C LEU A 329 10.74 0.54 1.85
N ALA A 330 11.37 1.25 2.77
CA ALA A 330 11.14 2.69 2.98
C ALA A 330 11.50 3.50 1.72
N GLN A 331 12.61 3.16 1.05
CA GLN A 331 12.97 3.75 -0.24
C GLN A 331 11.95 3.45 -1.33
N LYS A 332 11.48 2.20 -1.41
CA LYS A 332 10.48 1.77 -2.38
C LYS A 332 9.13 2.50 -2.24
N ILE A 333 8.78 2.92 -1.05
CA ILE A 333 7.50 3.62 -0.76
C ILE A 333 7.68 5.13 -0.55
N ASP A 334 8.83 5.69 -0.91
CA ASP A 334 9.18 7.12 -0.84
C ASP A 334 9.07 7.73 0.57
N THR A 335 9.30 6.93 1.63
CA THR A 335 9.26 7.40 3.02
C THR A 335 10.63 7.61 3.63
N PHE A 336 11.70 7.10 3.00
CA PHE A 336 13.04 7.11 3.57
C PHE A 336 13.57 8.53 3.79
N ASP A 337 13.57 9.39 2.76
CA ASP A 337 14.14 10.74 2.81
C ASP A 337 13.41 11.64 3.82
N ILE A 338 12.09 11.46 3.96
CA ILE A 338 11.32 12.15 4.99
C ILE A 338 11.71 11.62 6.38
N SER A 339 11.84 10.30 6.53
CA SER A 339 12.14 9.67 7.82
C SER A 339 13.50 10.05 8.41
N ILE A 340 14.49 10.35 7.57
CA ILE A 340 15.85 10.75 8.02
C ILE A 340 16.00 12.25 8.32
N GLN A 341 14.96 13.06 8.11
CA GLN A 341 14.99 14.48 8.47
C GLN A 341 15.27 14.65 9.98
N PRO A 342 16.04 15.67 10.40
CA PRO A 342 16.57 15.82 11.75
C PRO A 342 15.54 16.40 12.75
N PHE A 343 14.31 15.86 12.74
CA PHE A 343 13.26 16.22 13.70
C PHE A 343 13.05 15.05 14.67
N GLU A 344 13.18 15.34 15.95
CA GLU A 344 13.09 14.32 17.01
C GLU A 344 11.64 14.00 17.37
N ASP A 345 11.38 12.71 17.55
CA ASP A 345 10.10 12.20 18.05
C ASP A 345 10.01 12.33 19.58
N CYS A 346 8.78 12.34 20.09
CA CYS A 346 8.52 12.35 21.53
C CYS A 346 9.23 11.21 22.30
N CYS A 347 9.49 10.08 21.67
CA CYS A 347 10.18 8.94 22.29
C CYS A 347 11.68 9.17 22.56
N THR A 348 12.32 10.06 21.82
CA THR A 348 13.77 10.30 21.91
C THR A 348 14.14 11.41 22.90
N ILE A 349 13.23 12.38 23.08
CA ILE A 349 13.47 13.59 23.90
C ILE A 349 13.81 13.27 25.35
N PHE A 350 13.14 12.29 25.94
CA PHE A 350 13.39 11.85 27.31
C PHE A 350 14.04 10.46 27.38
N ALA A 351 14.78 10.09 26.32
CA ALA A 351 15.48 8.82 26.29
C ALA A 351 16.59 8.81 27.35
N PRO A 352 16.65 7.82 28.25
CA PRO A 352 17.69 7.72 29.25
C PRO A 352 19.03 7.25 28.67
N ASP A 353 20.15 7.66 29.24
CA ASP A 353 21.49 7.18 28.86
C ASP A 353 21.62 5.66 28.98
N ARG A 354 20.96 5.09 29.98
CA ARG A 354 20.98 3.63 30.26
C ARG A 354 19.58 3.04 30.44
N PRO A 355 18.86 2.84 29.37
CA PRO A 355 17.50 2.28 29.42
C PRO A 355 17.51 0.82 29.92
N LYS A 356 16.48 0.45 30.66
CA LYS A 356 16.30 -0.93 31.14
C LYS A 356 15.86 -1.84 29.99
N THR A 357 16.70 -2.78 29.61
CA THR A 357 16.43 -3.74 28.53
C THR A 357 15.64 -4.98 28.99
N ASN A 358 15.57 -5.22 30.30
CA ASN A 358 14.81 -6.31 30.92
C ASN A 358 13.93 -5.77 32.06
N PRO A 359 12.89 -4.98 31.75
CA PRO A 359 12.00 -4.40 32.76
C PRO A 359 11.06 -5.50 33.29
N LYS A 360 11.03 -5.68 34.61
CA LYS A 360 10.09 -6.60 35.26
C LYS A 360 8.74 -5.91 35.41
N ILE A 361 7.66 -6.54 34.98
CA ILE A 361 6.29 -6.02 35.01
C ILE A 361 5.93 -5.48 36.40
N LYS A 362 6.23 -6.28 37.46
CA LYS A 362 5.99 -5.87 38.86
C LYS A 362 6.59 -4.50 39.22
N ASN A 363 7.81 -4.22 38.76
CA ASN A 363 8.47 -2.94 39.05
C ASN A 363 7.83 -1.80 38.24
N VAL A 364 7.51 -2.05 36.96
CA VAL A 364 6.85 -1.08 36.10
C VAL A 364 5.48 -0.67 36.69
N GLU A 365 4.68 -1.65 37.10
CA GLU A 365 3.38 -1.42 37.76
C GLU A 365 3.52 -0.68 39.09
N GLN A 366 4.61 -0.93 39.85
CA GLN A 366 4.89 -0.18 41.08
C GLN A 366 5.14 1.30 40.83
N TYR A 367 5.80 1.64 39.71
CA TYR A 367 6.02 3.04 39.34
C TYR A 367 4.72 3.68 38.81
N GLU A 368 3.93 2.96 38.02
CA GLU A 368 2.62 3.43 37.55
C GLU A 368 1.65 3.78 38.70
N ARG A 369 1.70 3.05 39.80
CA ARG A 369 0.87 3.35 41.02
C ARG A 369 1.15 4.73 41.64
N ARG A 370 2.24 5.40 41.24
CA ARG A 370 2.54 6.76 41.70
C ARG A 370 1.87 7.84 40.87
N MET A 371 1.23 7.44 39.77
CA MET A 371 0.58 8.31 38.81
C MET A 371 -0.90 7.95 38.71
N ASP A 372 -1.74 8.93 38.39
CA ASP A 372 -3.14 8.67 38.07
C ASP A 372 -3.21 8.31 36.58
N VAL A 373 -2.93 7.03 36.29
CA VAL A 373 -2.83 6.51 34.92
C VAL A 373 -4.13 6.71 34.14
N GLU A 374 -5.29 6.45 34.76
CA GLU A 374 -6.58 6.55 34.08
C GLU A 374 -6.90 8.00 33.72
N ALA A 375 -6.76 8.93 34.66
CA ALA A 375 -7.02 10.34 34.41
C ALA A 375 -6.06 10.94 33.35
N LEU A 376 -4.79 10.51 33.34
CA LEU A 376 -3.81 10.93 32.31
C LEU A 376 -4.22 10.41 30.92
N VAL A 377 -4.63 9.16 30.82
CA VAL A 377 -5.09 8.57 29.55
C VAL A 377 -6.37 9.26 29.06
N GLU A 378 -7.34 9.49 29.97
CA GLU A 378 -8.58 10.18 29.61
C GLU A 378 -8.34 11.59 29.08
N ARG A 379 -7.46 12.37 29.72
CA ARG A 379 -7.13 13.73 29.25
C ARG A 379 -6.43 13.71 27.88
N ALA A 380 -5.51 12.78 27.68
CA ALA A 380 -4.82 12.64 26.39
C ALA A 380 -5.82 12.26 25.27
N VAL A 381 -6.74 11.34 25.54
CA VAL A 381 -7.77 10.93 24.57
C VAL A 381 -8.79 12.06 24.33
N ALA A 382 -9.19 12.79 25.37
CA ALA A 382 -10.08 13.94 25.21
C ALA A 382 -9.45 15.11 24.42
N GLY A 383 -8.12 15.20 24.44
CA GLY A 383 -7.35 16.26 23.74
C GLY A 383 -6.91 15.91 22.32
N ILE A 384 -7.30 14.77 21.75
CA ILE A 384 -6.88 14.40 20.40
C ILE A 384 -7.38 15.37 19.33
N MET A 385 -6.55 15.61 18.32
CA MET A 385 -6.94 16.30 17.10
C MET A 385 -6.91 15.31 15.94
N VAL A 386 -7.97 15.32 15.12
CA VAL A 386 -8.10 14.40 13.98
C VAL A 386 -8.14 15.19 12.69
N THR A 387 -7.22 14.87 11.77
CA THR A 387 -7.11 15.48 10.45
C THR A 387 -7.19 14.39 9.39
N GLU A 388 -7.97 14.57 8.34
CA GLU A 388 -7.96 13.67 7.20
C GLU A 388 -6.82 14.05 6.26
N ILE A 389 -5.92 13.11 5.99
CA ILE A 389 -4.83 13.27 5.01
C ILE A 389 -5.21 12.56 3.73
N THR A 390 -5.16 13.29 2.62
CA THR A 390 -5.56 12.83 1.28
C THR A 390 -4.38 12.78 0.33
N PRO A 391 -4.43 11.97 -0.76
CA PRO A 391 -3.39 11.95 -1.78
C PRO A 391 -3.28 13.25 -2.61
N ILE A 392 -4.37 14.04 -2.67
CA ILE A 392 -4.52 15.18 -3.58
C ILE A 392 -3.74 16.41 -3.08
N GLU A 393 -3.52 16.53 -1.77
CA GLU A 393 -2.78 17.66 -1.18
C GLU A 393 -1.31 17.72 -1.64
N GLU A 394 -0.72 16.59 -2.07
CA GLU A 394 0.66 16.56 -2.57
C GLU A 394 0.84 17.39 -3.86
N ALA A 395 -0.16 17.47 -4.72
CA ALA A 395 -0.11 18.25 -5.95
C ALA A 395 -0.24 19.77 -5.72
N GLN A 396 -0.90 20.18 -4.65
CA GLN A 396 -1.03 21.59 -4.27
C GLN A 396 0.22 22.10 -3.55
N ASP A 397 0.76 21.33 -2.60
CA ASP A 397 1.99 21.67 -1.88
C ASP A 397 3.21 21.77 -2.82
N GLU A 398 3.32 20.90 -3.85
CA GLU A 398 4.37 20.99 -4.87
C GLU A 398 4.24 22.25 -5.75
N VAL A 399 3.03 22.65 -6.09
CA VAL A 399 2.76 23.88 -6.85
C VAL A 399 3.03 25.13 -6.00
N ASP A 400 2.63 25.12 -4.74
CA ASP A 400 2.85 26.23 -3.82
C ASP A 400 4.34 26.41 -3.50
N THR A 401 5.09 25.30 -3.32
CA THR A 401 6.55 25.34 -3.14
C THR A 401 7.27 25.85 -4.40
N LEU A 402 6.83 25.42 -5.59
CA LEU A 402 7.38 25.94 -6.86
C LEU A 402 7.05 27.43 -7.09
N ILE A 403 5.94 27.93 -6.58
CA ILE A 403 5.57 29.35 -6.65
C ILE A 403 6.40 30.17 -5.64
N GLU A 404 6.63 29.64 -4.43
CA GLU A 404 7.48 30.29 -3.42
C GLU A 404 8.96 30.36 -3.86
N ASP A 405 9.47 29.36 -4.56
CA ASP A 405 10.83 29.35 -5.12
C ASP A 405 11.01 30.26 -6.36
N LEU A 406 9.89 30.73 -6.95
CA LEU A 406 9.88 31.61 -8.12
C LEU A 406 9.61 33.08 -7.77
N LEU A 407 9.26 33.41 -6.52
CA LEU A 407 9.03 34.75 -5.99
C LEU A 407 10.18 35.21 -5.12
#